data_96fdec5d5dd6a52d26c3aca36a1b928e
#
_entry.id   96fdec5d5dd6a52d26c3aca36a1b928e
#
_cell.length_a   1.000
_cell.length_b   1.000
_cell.length_c   1.000
_cell.angle_alpha   90.00
_cell.angle_beta   90.00
_cell.angle_gamma   90.00
#
_symmetry.space_group_name_H-M   'P 1'
#
loop_
_entity.id
_entity.type
_entity.pdbx_description
1 polymer ?
#
loop_
_entity_poly.entity_id
_entity_poly.type
_entity_poly.pdbx_seq_one_letter_code
_entity_poly.pdbx_strand_id
1 'polypeptide(L)'
;MKTASVRDVYDWLNQIAPFDTAESYDNAGLLLGSMSAPAERILVALDATPAVIDEAIAHQAQLIVTHHPLMFHAAKNLLEDDYEGHVIRTLIQHNISLIAAHTNLDQSPVYSGSAVLAELDGSCTFSPETFTMQVEKK
;
A
#
# COMPACT_ATOMS: atom_id res chain seq x y z
N MET A 1 20.19 13.21 -3.41
CA MET A 1 18.98 12.84 -2.65
C MET A 1 18.71 11.36 -2.80
N LYS A 2 18.43 10.69 -1.69
CA LYS A 2 18.08 9.27 -1.74
C LYS A 2 16.59 9.14 -1.99
N THR A 3 16.22 8.35 -2.99
CA THR A 3 14.84 8.03 -3.31
C THR A 3 14.32 6.98 -2.34
N ALA A 4 13.13 7.19 -1.77
CA ALA A 4 12.49 6.17 -0.95
C ALA A 4 12.11 4.96 -1.82
N SER A 5 12.24 3.78 -1.25
CA SER A 5 11.88 2.52 -1.90
C SER A 5 10.71 1.85 -1.19
N VAL A 6 10.11 0.87 -1.85
CA VAL A 6 9.07 0.03 -1.23
C VAL A 6 9.59 -0.60 0.06
N ARG A 7 10.85 -1.06 0.07
CA ARG A 7 11.47 -1.62 1.29
C ARG A 7 11.50 -0.60 2.43
N ASP A 8 11.81 0.65 2.16
CA ASP A 8 11.86 1.68 3.20
C ASP A 8 10.50 1.84 3.87
N VAL A 9 9.43 1.85 3.08
CA VAL A 9 8.06 1.95 3.60
C VAL A 9 7.66 0.66 4.33
N TYR A 10 7.99 -0.49 3.76
CA TYR A 10 7.72 -1.78 4.38
C TYR A 10 8.40 -1.89 5.76
N ASP A 11 9.69 -1.56 5.83
CA ASP A 11 10.46 -1.64 7.07
C ASP A 11 9.89 -0.69 8.13
N TRP A 12 9.48 0.51 7.73
CA TRP A 12 8.86 1.45 8.63
C TRP A 12 7.52 0.91 9.17
N LEU A 13 6.66 0.39 8.29
CA LEU A 13 5.41 -0.24 8.71
C LEU A 13 5.68 -1.43 9.66
N ASN A 14 6.70 -2.21 9.37
CA ASN A 14 7.06 -3.36 10.18
C ASN A 14 7.53 -2.96 11.59
N GLN A 15 8.09 -1.77 11.76
CA GLN A 15 8.47 -1.26 13.08
C GLN A 15 7.24 -0.92 13.93
N ILE A 16 6.21 -0.31 13.33
CA ILE A 16 5.03 0.12 14.08
C ILE A 16 3.95 -0.95 14.17
N ALA A 17 3.90 -1.84 13.20
CA ALA A 17 2.91 -2.91 13.11
C ALA A 17 3.57 -4.16 12.51
N PRO A 18 4.38 -4.89 13.29
CA PRO A 18 5.15 -6.03 12.76
C PRO A 18 4.28 -7.00 11.98
N PHE A 19 4.68 -7.32 10.75
CA PHE A 19 3.90 -8.19 9.88
C PHE A 19 3.78 -9.62 10.41
N ASP A 20 4.74 -10.07 11.24
CA ASP A 20 4.67 -11.39 11.88
C ASP A 20 3.60 -11.48 12.96
N THR A 21 3.01 -10.35 13.38
CA THR A 21 1.87 -10.34 14.31
C THR A 21 0.53 -10.49 13.61
N ALA A 22 0.50 -10.53 12.28
CA ALA A 22 -0.74 -10.78 11.53
C ALA A 22 -1.29 -12.17 11.88
N GLU A 23 -2.63 -12.29 11.82
CA GLU A 23 -3.29 -13.57 12.05
C GLU A 23 -2.84 -14.60 11.00
N SER A 24 -2.83 -15.88 11.38
CA SER A 24 -2.34 -16.96 10.51
C SER A 24 -3.11 -17.12 9.19
N TYR A 25 -4.38 -16.68 9.19
CA TYR A 25 -5.24 -16.74 8.00
C TYR A 25 -5.09 -15.53 7.09
N ASP A 26 -4.35 -14.51 7.54
CA ASP A 26 -4.27 -13.22 6.86
C ASP A 26 -3.24 -13.21 5.72
N ASN A 27 -3.39 -12.25 4.81
CA ASN A 27 -2.44 -12.00 3.74
C ASN A 27 -1.96 -10.55 3.81
N ALA A 28 -1.24 -10.20 4.87
CA ALA A 28 -0.64 -8.88 5.05
C ALA A 28 0.80 -8.89 4.55
N GLY A 29 1.29 -7.73 4.13
CA GLY A 29 2.65 -7.55 3.67
C GLY A 29 2.72 -6.99 2.26
N LEU A 30 3.85 -7.19 1.59
CA LEU A 30 3.99 -6.83 0.18
C LEU A 30 3.27 -7.89 -0.67
N LEU A 31 2.17 -7.47 -1.29
CA LEU A 31 1.34 -8.38 -2.07
C LEU A 31 1.68 -8.35 -3.56
N LEU A 32 2.19 -7.24 -4.06
CA LEU A 32 2.48 -7.06 -5.47
C LEU A 32 3.59 -6.05 -5.64
N GLY A 33 4.52 -6.33 -6.54
CA GLY A 33 5.61 -5.44 -6.87
C GLY A 33 6.97 -5.95 -6.37
N SER A 34 7.86 -5.02 -6.04
CA SER A 34 9.22 -5.34 -5.63
C SER A 34 9.66 -4.44 -4.49
N MET A 35 10.41 -5.01 -3.54
CA MET A 35 11.01 -4.24 -2.44
C MET A 35 12.00 -3.18 -2.92
N SER A 36 12.63 -3.39 -4.08
CA SER A 36 13.59 -2.45 -4.65
C SER A 36 12.95 -1.36 -5.50
N ALA A 37 11.64 -1.45 -5.76
CA ALA A 37 10.94 -0.46 -6.56
C ALA A 37 10.90 0.90 -5.86
N PRO A 38 10.84 2.02 -6.61
CA PRO A 38 10.73 3.33 -6.00
C PRO A 38 9.37 3.54 -5.34
N ALA A 39 9.33 4.32 -4.26
CA ALA A 39 8.11 4.67 -3.54
C ALA A 39 8.19 6.13 -3.06
N GLU A 40 8.42 7.04 -4.00
CA GLU A 40 8.47 8.48 -3.68
C GLU A 40 7.07 9.06 -3.48
N ARG A 41 6.08 8.50 -4.17
CA ARG A 41 4.69 8.94 -4.08
C ARG A 41 3.82 7.75 -3.72
N ILE A 42 3.14 7.86 -2.60
CA ILE A 42 2.36 6.78 -1.99
C ILE A 42 0.90 7.22 -1.88
N LEU A 43 -0.01 6.34 -2.27
CA LEU A 43 -1.43 6.50 -2.02
C LEU A 43 -1.85 5.52 -0.94
N VAL A 44 -2.57 6.02 0.06
CA VAL A 44 -3.09 5.20 1.16
C VAL A 44 -4.60 5.15 1.06
N ALA A 45 -5.16 3.96 1.16
CA ALA A 45 -6.59 3.73 1.03
C ALA A 45 -7.04 2.56 1.91
N LEU A 46 -8.33 2.43 2.11
CA LEU A 46 -8.88 1.28 2.82
C LEU A 46 -8.82 0.03 1.95
N ASP A 47 -9.21 0.16 0.70
CA ASP A 47 -9.28 -0.93 -0.27
C ASP A 47 -8.65 -0.53 -1.61
N ALA A 48 -8.08 -1.50 -2.32
CA ALA A 48 -7.57 -1.31 -3.67
C ALA A 48 -8.70 -1.49 -4.71
N THR A 49 -9.59 -0.50 -4.78
CA THR A 49 -10.69 -0.51 -5.75
C THR A 49 -10.24 0.03 -7.10
N PRO A 50 -11.00 -0.21 -8.20
CA PRO A 50 -10.69 0.42 -9.49
C PRO A 50 -10.60 1.94 -9.40
N ALA A 51 -11.48 2.59 -8.64
CA ALA A 51 -11.44 4.04 -8.44
C ALA A 51 -10.15 4.49 -7.74
N VAL A 52 -9.69 3.73 -6.74
CA VAL A 52 -8.42 4.01 -6.04
C VAL A 52 -7.24 3.84 -7.00
N ILE A 53 -7.27 2.82 -7.84
CA ILE A 53 -6.22 2.59 -8.83
C ILE A 53 -6.16 3.75 -9.84
N ASP A 54 -7.32 4.21 -10.31
CA ASP A 54 -7.40 5.37 -11.22
C ASP A 54 -6.82 6.62 -10.58
N GLU A 55 -7.11 6.85 -9.30
CA GLU A 55 -6.56 7.96 -8.54
C GLU A 55 -5.04 7.82 -8.38
N ALA A 56 -4.56 6.63 -8.09
CA ALA A 56 -3.11 6.36 -7.99
C ALA A 56 -2.39 6.69 -9.29
N ILE A 57 -2.96 6.29 -10.43
CA ILE A 57 -2.40 6.59 -11.74
C ILE A 57 -2.40 8.10 -11.98
N ALA A 58 -3.51 8.79 -11.69
CA ALA A 58 -3.64 10.23 -11.89
C ALA A 58 -2.61 11.02 -11.06
N HIS A 59 -2.31 10.55 -9.85
CA HIS A 59 -1.31 11.17 -8.98
C HIS A 59 0.11 10.62 -9.19
N GLN A 60 0.30 9.73 -10.14
CA GLN A 60 1.60 9.10 -10.42
C GLN A 60 2.17 8.38 -9.19
N ALA A 61 1.31 7.74 -8.41
CA ALA A 61 1.72 6.95 -7.26
C ALA A 61 2.49 5.70 -7.71
N GLN A 62 3.53 5.35 -6.96
CA GLN A 62 4.38 4.20 -7.22
C GLN A 62 4.10 3.06 -6.25
N LEU A 63 3.43 3.37 -5.14
CA LEU A 63 3.06 2.42 -4.10
C LEU A 63 1.67 2.76 -3.58
N ILE A 64 0.86 1.73 -3.38
CA ILE A 64 -0.41 1.84 -2.67
C ILE A 64 -0.29 1.04 -1.38
N VAL A 65 -0.70 1.65 -0.26
CA VAL A 65 -0.80 0.96 1.03
C VAL A 65 -2.28 0.89 1.38
N THR A 66 -2.79 -0.32 1.58
CA THR A 66 -4.18 -0.53 1.96
C THR A 66 -4.28 -1.24 3.31
N HIS A 67 -5.43 -1.09 3.96
CA HIS A 67 -5.75 -1.88 5.16
C HIS A 67 -6.19 -3.29 4.77
N HIS A 68 -7.15 -3.39 3.85
CA HIS A 68 -7.65 -4.68 3.39
C HIS A 68 -6.77 -5.25 2.29
N PRO A 69 -6.36 -6.53 2.39
CA PRO A 69 -5.54 -7.15 1.34
C PRO A 69 -6.36 -7.42 0.09
N LEU A 70 -5.82 -7.05 -1.07
CA LEU A 70 -6.46 -7.28 -2.36
C LEU A 70 -6.68 -8.75 -2.62
N MET A 71 -5.64 -9.56 -2.38
CA MET A 71 -5.70 -11.01 -2.58
C MET A 71 -5.79 -11.71 -1.22
N PHE A 72 -6.93 -11.57 -0.53
CA PHE A 72 -7.13 -12.26 0.74
C PHE A 72 -7.04 -13.78 0.56
N HIS A 73 -7.60 -14.28 -0.55
CA HIS A 73 -7.45 -15.66 -0.98
C HIS A 73 -6.57 -15.72 -2.22
N ALA A 74 -5.88 -16.84 -2.43
CA ALA A 74 -5.04 -17.04 -3.59
C ALA A 74 -5.84 -16.88 -4.89
N ALA A 75 -5.31 -16.12 -5.83
CA ALA A 75 -5.95 -15.92 -7.14
C ALA A 75 -5.79 -17.18 -7.99
N LYS A 76 -6.88 -17.62 -8.60
CA LYS A 76 -6.88 -18.77 -9.51
C LYS A 76 -6.68 -18.36 -10.97
N ASN A 77 -7.02 -17.12 -11.28
CA ASN A 77 -6.84 -16.53 -12.61
C ASN A 77 -6.73 -15.02 -12.47
N LEU A 78 -6.34 -14.35 -13.55
CA LEU A 78 -6.16 -12.90 -13.59
C LEU A 78 -6.86 -12.35 -14.84
N LEU A 79 -8.18 -12.42 -14.84
CA LEU A 79 -8.99 -12.01 -15.99
C LEU A 79 -9.34 -10.53 -15.91
N GLU A 80 -9.30 -9.86 -17.06
CA GLU A 80 -9.65 -8.44 -17.18
C GLU A 80 -11.11 -8.18 -16.78
N ASP A 81 -11.98 -9.14 -17.01
CA ASP A 81 -13.41 -9.00 -16.71
C ASP A 81 -13.74 -9.15 -15.22
N ASP A 82 -12.80 -9.68 -14.44
CA ASP A 82 -12.98 -9.83 -13.00
C ASP A 82 -12.40 -8.62 -12.27
N TYR A 83 -13.07 -8.21 -11.19
CA TYR A 83 -12.65 -7.09 -10.37
C TYR A 83 -11.18 -7.22 -9.92
N GLU A 84 -10.85 -8.33 -9.29
CA GLU A 84 -9.51 -8.55 -8.74
C GLU A 84 -8.47 -8.68 -9.86
N GLY A 85 -8.78 -9.41 -10.92
CA GLY A 85 -7.90 -9.56 -12.06
C GLY A 85 -7.63 -8.23 -12.76
N HIS A 86 -8.64 -7.40 -12.93
CA HIS A 86 -8.49 -6.06 -13.51
C HIS A 86 -7.55 -5.19 -12.67
N VAL A 87 -7.76 -5.16 -11.36
CA VAL A 87 -6.93 -4.35 -10.44
C VAL A 87 -5.48 -4.82 -10.46
N ILE A 88 -5.24 -6.12 -10.34
CA ILE A 88 -3.88 -6.69 -10.37
C ILE A 88 -3.18 -6.37 -11.69
N ARG A 89 -3.85 -6.59 -12.82
CA ARG A 89 -3.28 -6.34 -14.14
C ARG A 89 -2.94 -4.87 -14.32
N THR A 90 -3.82 -3.97 -13.87
CA THR A 90 -3.61 -2.52 -13.98
C THR A 90 -2.41 -2.07 -13.13
N LEU A 91 -2.28 -2.58 -11.91
CA LEU A 91 -1.13 -2.30 -11.05
C LEU A 91 0.19 -2.72 -11.70
N ILE A 92 0.21 -3.92 -12.28
CA ILE A 92 1.41 -4.44 -12.95
C ILE A 92 1.77 -3.56 -14.15
N GLN A 93 0.78 -3.21 -14.97
CA GLN A 93 1.00 -2.40 -16.18
C GLN A 93 1.56 -1.01 -15.87
N HIS A 94 1.19 -0.45 -14.72
CA HIS A 94 1.62 0.89 -14.29
C HIS A 94 2.80 0.86 -13.31
N ASN A 95 3.37 -0.31 -13.05
CA ASN A 95 4.51 -0.48 -12.14
C ASN A 95 4.21 0.05 -10.73
N ILE A 96 3.00 -0.18 -10.23
CA ILE A 96 2.59 0.22 -8.89
C ILE A 96 2.68 -0.98 -7.98
N SER A 97 3.40 -0.84 -6.87
CA SER A 97 3.50 -1.87 -5.82
C SER A 97 2.35 -1.71 -4.83
N LEU A 98 2.00 -2.79 -4.13
CA LEU A 98 0.90 -2.83 -3.17
C LEU A 98 1.33 -3.51 -1.87
N ILE A 99 1.17 -2.79 -0.76
CA ILE A 99 1.35 -3.33 0.59
C ILE A 99 -0.01 -3.28 1.30
N ALA A 100 -0.36 -4.37 2.00
CA ALA A 100 -1.52 -4.40 2.88
C ALA A 100 -1.06 -4.53 4.34
N ALA A 101 -1.56 -3.63 5.19
CA ALA A 101 -1.37 -3.67 6.64
C ALA A 101 -2.75 -3.93 7.26
N HIS A 102 -3.05 -5.17 7.58
CA HIS A 102 -4.37 -5.63 7.98
C HIS A 102 -4.40 -5.98 9.47
N THR A 103 -4.42 -7.27 9.81
CA THR A 103 -4.53 -7.68 11.21
C THR A 103 -3.30 -7.32 12.04
N ASN A 104 -2.12 -7.20 11.42
CA ASN A 104 -0.94 -6.69 12.09
C ASN A 104 -1.12 -5.24 12.55
N LEU A 105 -1.79 -4.41 11.76
CA LEU A 105 -2.09 -3.03 12.15
C LEU A 105 -3.11 -2.98 13.29
N ASP A 106 -4.14 -3.84 13.25
CA ASP A 106 -5.16 -3.92 14.30
C ASP A 106 -4.54 -4.26 15.66
N GLN A 107 -3.44 -5.00 15.68
CA GLN A 107 -2.73 -5.39 16.90
C GLN A 107 -1.68 -4.39 17.35
N SER A 108 -1.46 -3.34 16.55
CA SER A 108 -0.45 -2.33 16.87
C SER A 108 -0.96 -1.34 17.92
N PRO A 109 -0.11 -0.93 18.90
CA PRO A 109 -0.48 0.15 19.82
C PRO A 109 -0.54 1.51 19.15
N VAL A 110 -0.01 1.66 17.94
CA VAL A 110 0.03 2.92 17.19
C VAL A 110 -1.03 2.90 16.10
N TYR A 111 -2.29 2.79 16.50
CA TYR A 111 -3.41 2.74 15.57
C TYR A 111 -3.99 4.15 15.36
N SER A 112 -3.29 5.00 14.60
CA SER A 112 -3.86 6.27 14.14
C SER A 112 -3.16 6.77 12.89
N GLY A 113 -3.94 7.29 11.94
CA GLY A 113 -3.40 7.86 10.70
C GLY A 113 -2.49 9.05 10.95
N SER A 114 -2.75 9.83 11.98
CA SER A 114 -1.91 10.99 12.33
C SER A 114 -0.55 10.57 12.87
N ALA A 115 -0.46 9.48 13.62
CA ALA A 115 0.82 8.95 14.07
C ALA A 115 1.66 8.46 12.88
N VAL A 116 1.03 7.84 11.90
CA VAL A 116 1.67 7.40 10.67
C VAL A 116 2.27 8.60 9.92
N LEU A 117 1.50 9.66 9.78
CA LEU A 117 1.95 10.88 9.07
C LEU A 117 3.10 11.58 9.78
N ALA A 118 3.15 11.53 11.11
CA ALA A 118 4.19 12.20 11.90
C ALA A 118 5.58 11.57 11.69
N GLU A 119 5.63 10.29 11.33
CA GLU A 119 6.90 9.57 11.13
C GLU A 119 7.42 9.69 9.69
N LEU A 120 6.60 10.14 8.75
CA LEU A 120 6.97 10.30 7.35
C LEU A 120 7.07 11.78 6.99
N ASP A 121 8.20 12.19 6.45
CA ASP A 121 8.33 13.52 5.85
C ASP A 121 7.65 13.53 4.50
N GLY A 122 6.82 14.54 4.25
CA GLY A 122 6.20 14.66 2.95
C GLY A 122 5.00 15.60 2.93
N SER A 123 4.43 15.74 1.77
CA SER A 123 3.19 16.47 1.53
C SER A 123 2.04 15.49 1.33
N CYS A 124 0.87 15.83 1.86
CA CYS A 124 -0.29 14.96 1.77
C CYS A 124 -1.43 15.66 1.07
N THR A 125 -2.15 14.91 0.23
CA THR A 125 -3.40 15.33 -0.40
C THR A 125 -4.49 14.37 0.04
N PHE A 126 -5.60 14.90 0.52
CA PHE A 126 -6.71 14.09 1.03
C PHE A 126 -7.86 14.05 0.04
N SER A 127 -8.47 12.89 -0.09
CA SER A 127 -9.75 12.69 -0.73
C SER A 127 -10.67 11.96 0.26
N PRO A 128 -12.00 11.82 -0.03
CA PRO A 128 -12.91 11.17 0.93
C PRO A 128 -12.52 9.75 1.36
N GLU A 129 -11.80 9.02 0.52
CA GLU A 129 -11.48 7.61 0.78
C GLU A 129 -9.98 7.32 0.79
N THR A 130 -9.17 8.29 0.37
CA THR A 130 -7.74 8.10 0.21
C THR A 130 -6.96 9.31 0.66
N PHE A 131 -5.66 9.14 0.87
CA PHE A 131 -4.74 10.25 0.84
C PHE A 131 -3.48 9.84 0.08
N THR A 132 -2.89 10.82 -0.61
CA THR A 132 -1.65 10.66 -1.35
C THR A 132 -0.56 11.45 -0.66
N MET A 133 0.60 10.84 -0.50
CA MET A 133 1.73 11.53 0.09
C MET A 133 2.97 11.33 -0.77
N GLN A 134 3.80 12.36 -0.81
CA GLN A 134 5.13 12.27 -1.37
C GLN A 134 6.11 12.09 -0.22
N VAL A 135 6.96 11.10 -0.33
CA VAL A 135 7.86 10.68 0.74
C VAL A 135 9.29 10.87 0.30
N GLU A 136 10.08 11.45 1.20
CA GLU A 136 11.53 11.49 1.05
C GLU A 136 12.15 10.64 2.14
N LYS A 137 13.25 9.98 1.80
CA LYS A 137 13.98 9.17 2.77
C LYS A 137 14.81 10.10 3.67
N LYS A 138 14.61 9.93 4.95
CA LYS A 138 15.45 10.62 5.95
C LYS A 138 16.88 10.13 5.95
#